data_981d543f83ba2db0d165c007a2d9a11a
#
_entry.id   981d543f83ba2db0d165c007a2d9a11a
#
_cell.length_a   1.000
_cell.length_b   1.000
_cell.length_c   1.000
_cell.angle_alpha   90.00
_cell.angle_beta   90.00
_cell.angle_gamma   90.00
#
_symmetry.space_group_name_H-M   'P 1'
#
loop_
_entity.id
_entity.type
_entity.pdbx_description
1 polymer ?
#
loop_
_entity_poly.entity_id
_entity_poly.type
_entity_poly.pdbx_seq_one_letter_code
_entity_poly.pdbx_strand_id
1 'polypeptide(L)'
;GESLGRNHIELPCNHKFNYVPLYQEVVTQKHKYNALSTERLLSSQIKCPYCRSVSDKLLPFIPLDNGVSRVKGVNHPSSMCMEHNTCSWVFKSGKNKDCPCKKAGFETDFGELCESHWKSALRKKKPEQEWTGEMEDMFKKYKVTELKDMLRAKGCKVGGGKKDLVFRMFSDKC
;
A
#
# COMPACT_ATOMS: atom_id res chain seq x y z
N GLY A 1 -5.29 -20.63 18.09
CA GLY A 1 -5.50 -19.83 16.89
C GLY A 1 -4.76 -18.51 17.05
N GLU A 2 -4.26 -17.97 15.94
CA GLU A 2 -3.62 -16.66 15.95
C GLU A 2 -4.64 -15.55 16.23
N SER A 3 -4.21 -14.47 16.88
CA SER A 3 -5.04 -13.28 17.08
C SER A 3 -5.37 -12.62 15.73
N LEU A 4 -6.58 -12.10 15.59
CA LEU A 4 -6.98 -11.35 14.40
C LEU A 4 -6.26 -10.00 14.36
N GLY A 5 -5.57 -9.74 13.26
CA GLY A 5 -4.92 -8.45 13.00
C GLY A 5 -5.92 -7.39 12.52
N ARG A 6 -5.43 -6.14 12.37
CA ARG A 6 -6.24 -4.99 11.94
C ARG A 6 -6.97 -5.24 10.61
N ASN A 7 -6.27 -5.80 9.63
CA ASN A 7 -6.84 -6.12 8.32
C ASN A 7 -7.23 -7.60 8.25
N HIS A 8 -8.22 -8.01 9.05
CA HIS A 8 -8.84 -9.32 8.93
C HIS A 8 -10.05 -9.25 7.99
N ILE A 9 -10.41 -10.37 7.40
CA ILE A 9 -11.54 -10.49 6.49
C ILE A 9 -12.57 -11.43 7.11
N GLU A 10 -13.82 -11.01 7.13
CA GLU A 10 -14.97 -11.85 7.44
C GLU A 10 -15.60 -12.31 6.13
N LEU A 11 -15.66 -13.61 5.95
CA LEU A 11 -16.33 -14.23 4.80
C LEU A 11 -17.86 -14.28 5.01
N PRO A 12 -18.67 -14.42 3.94
CA PRO A 12 -20.13 -14.52 4.06
C PRO A 12 -20.63 -15.66 4.97
N CYS A 13 -19.78 -16.62 5.27
CA CYS A 13 -20.06 -17.71 6.22
C CYS A 13 -19.65 -17.35 7.66
N ASN A 14 -19.40 -16.08 7.97
CA ASN A 14 -19.01 -15.51 9.28
C ASN A 14 -17.66 -16.02 9.83
N HIS A 15 -16.85 -16.70 9.02
CA HIS A 15 -15.50 -17.06 9.42
C HIS A 15 -14.53 -15.92 9.14
N LYS A 16 -13.70 -15.61 10.16
CA LYS A 16 -12.73 -14.51 10.14
C LYS A 16 -11.32 -15.03 9.97
N PHE A 17 -10.56 -14.37 9.14
CA PHE A 17 -9.17 -14.74 8.84
C PHE A 17 -8.28 -13.51 8.75
N ASN A 18 -7.04 -13.64 9.17
CA ASN A 18 -6.02 -12.67 8.82
C ASN A 18 -5.84 -12.61 7.29
N TYR A 19 -5.72 -11.40 6.75
CA TYR A 19 -5.76 -11.20 5.29
C TYR A 19 -4.69 -11.97 4.54
N VAL A 20 -3.44 -11.91 4.98
CA VAL A 20 -2.31 -12.54 4.25
C VAL A 20 -2.45 -14.06 4.15
N PRO A 21 -2.68 -14.80 5.25
CA PRO A 21 -2.93 -16.26 5.16
C PRO A 21 -4.12 -16.61 4.28
N LEU A 22 -5.22 -15.86 4.38
CA LEU A 22 -6.40 -16.10 3.54
C LEU A 22 -6.09 -15.83 2.06
N TYR A 23 -5.37 -14.75 1.74
CA TYR A 23 -4.95 -14.44 0.39
C TYR A 23 -4.10 -15.55 -0.22
N GLN A 24 -3.12 -16.06 0.52
CA GLN A 24 -2.25 -17.16 0.06
C GLN A 24 -3.03 -18.44 -0.20
N GLU A 25 -3.97 -18.75 0.68
CA GLU A 25 -4.85 -19.91 0.52
C GLU A 25 -5.72 -19.76 -0.74
N VAL A 26 -6.36 -18.60 -0.96
CA VAL A 26 -7.19 -18.35 -2.14
C VAL A 26 -6.36 -18.37 -3.42
N VAL A 27 -5.12 -17.85 -3.41
CA VAL A 27 -4.18 -18.00 -4.55
C VAL A 27 -3.93 -19.48 -4.83
N THR A 28 -3.70 -20.28 -3.79
CA THR A 28 -3.49 -21.73 -3.94
C THR A 28 -4.73 -22.43 -4.51
N GLN A 29 -5.94 -22.09 -4.05
CA GLN A 29 -7.20 -22.61 -4.59
C GLN A 29 -7.37 -22.34 -6.09
N LYS A 30 -6.84 -21.21 -6.59
CA LYS A 30 -6.95 -20.83 -8.01
C LYS A 30 -5.86 -21.42 -8.89
N HIS A 31 -4.68 -21.65 -8.36
CA HIS A 31 -3.51 -22.10 -9.14
C HIS A 31 -3.26 -23.60 -9.05
N LYS A 32 -3.64 -24.25 -7.97
CA LYS A 32 -3.46 -25.70 -7.83
C LYS A 32 -4.71 -26.43 -8.32
N TYR A 33 -4.55 -27.16 -9.43
CA TYR A 33 -5.53 -28.15 -9.83
C TYR A 33 -5.55 -29.29 -8.79
N ASN A 34 -6.68 -29.44 -8.12
CA ASN A 34 -6.88 -30.58 -7.24
C ASN A 34 -7.76 -31.61 -7.98
N ALA A 35 -7.15 -32.69 -8.45
CA ALA A 35 -7.85 -33.77 -9.14
C ALA A 35 -8.95 -34.42 -8.29
N LEU A 36 -8.88 -34.29 -6.97
CA LEU A 36 -9.87 -34.83 -6.03
C LEU A 36 -11.02 -33.82 -5.75
N SER A 37 -10.92 -32.60 -6.26
CA SER A 37 -11.99 -31.61 -6.08
C SER A 37 -13.05 -31.79 -7.15
N THR A 38 -14.20 -32.29 -6.76
CA THR A 38 -15.38 -32.48 -7.63
C THR A 38 -16.00 -31.16 -8.11
N GLU A 39 -15.71 -30.06 -7.43
CA GLU A 39 -16.28 -28.75 -7.73
C GLU A 39 -15.21 -27.79 -8.30
N ARG A 40 -15.43 -27.31 -9.52
CA ARG A 40 -14.64 -26.23 -10.11
C ARG A 40 -15.17 -24.87 -9.67
N LEU A 41 -14.34 -24.11 -8.96
CA LEU A 41 -14.65 -22.73 -8.64
C LEU A 41 -14.62 -21.85 -9.90
N LEU A 42 -15.66 -21.05 -10.07
CA LEU A 42 -15.64 -19.99 -11.09
C LEU A 42 -14.54 -18.98 -10.78
N SER A 43 -14.17 -18.18 -11.78
CA SER A 43 -13.16 -17.14 -11.61
C SER A 43 -13.54 -16.08 -10.57
N SER A 44 -14.85 -15.87 -10.33
CA SER A 44 -15.40 -14.95 -9.32
C SER A 44 -15.65 -15.60 -7.95
N GLN A 45 -15.42 -16.89 -7.78
CA GLN A 45 -15.73 -17.62 -6.57
C GLN A 45 -14.49 -17.95 -5.76
N ILE A 46 -14.62 -17.95 -4.45
CA ILE A 46 -13.61 -18.44 -3.49
C ILE A 46 -14.27 -19.39 -2.51
N LYS A 47 -13.50 -20.29 -1.93
CA LYS A 47 -13.97 -21.27 -0.93
C LYS A 47 -13.40 -20.94 0.44
N CYS A 48 -14.24 -20.94 1.46
CA CYS A 48 -13.81 -20.75 2.83
C CYS A 48 -12.84 -21.89 3.24
N PRO A 49 -11.65 -21.60 3.77
CA PRO A 49 -10.70 -22.63 4.19
C PRO A 49 -11.22 -23.51 5.33
N TYR A 50 -12.12 -22.98 6.15
CA TYR A 50 -12.63 -23.67 7.33
C TYR A 50 -13.87 -24.53 7.01
N CYS A 51 -14.97 -23.91 6.57
CA CYS A 51 -16.23 -24.63 6.32
C CYS A 51 -16.46 -25.02 4.86
N ARG A 52 -15.57 -24.65 3.94
CA ARG A 52 -15.62 -24.94 2.50
C ARG A 52 -16.82 -24.33 1.76
N SER A 53 -17.62 -23.49 2.40
CA SER A 53 -18.68 -22.74 1.71
C SER A 53 -18.10 -21.86 0.61
N VAL A 54 -18.80 -21.81 -0.51
CA VAL A 54 -18.39 -21.02 -1.69
C VAL A 54 -19.00 -19.63 -1.58
N SER A 55 -18.19 -18.61 -1.84
CA SER A 55 -18.59 -17.21 -1.96
C SER A 55 -18.43 -16.74 -3.39
N ASP A 56 -19.43 -16.03 -3.92
CA ASP A 56 -19.40 -15.41 -5.24
C ASP A 56 -18.66 -14.06 -5.26
N LYS A 57 -18.06 -13.67 -4.14
CA LYS A 57 -17.27 -12.46 -3.99
C LYS A 57 -15.80 -12.81 -3.76
N LEU A 58 -14.92 -12.08 -4.43
CA LEU A 58 -13.48 -12.16 -4.27
C LEU A 58 -13.01 -11.36 -3.04
N LEU A 59 -11.75 -11.58 -2.63
CA LEU A 59 -11.14 -10.80 -1.56
C LEU A 59 -10.98 -9.33 -1.97
N PRO A 60 -11.10 -8.36 -1.07
CA PRO A 60 -10.69 -6.99 -1.36
C PRO A 60 -9.17 -6.92 -1.56
N PHE A 61 -8.69 -6.00 -2.40
CA PHE A 61 -7.25 -5.78 -2.51
C PHE A 61 -6.75 -4.89 -1.38
N ILE A 62 -5.91 -5.45 -0.52
CA ILE A 62 -5.23 -4.75 0.58
C ILE A 62 -3.72 -4.82 0.33
N PRO A 63 -3.05 -3.70 -0.03
CA PRO A 63 -1.62 -3.66 -0.34
C PRO A 63 -0.79 -3.67 0.94
N LEU A 64 -0.59 -4.84 1.51
CA LEU A 64 0.31 -5.03 2.64
C LEU A 64 1.73 -5.33 2.12
N ASP A 65 2.76 -4.92 2.89
CA ASP A 65 4.17 -5.06 2.51
C ASP A 65 4.65 -6.53 2.35
N ASN A 66 3.79 -7.49 2.68
CA ASN A 66 4.09 -8.92 2.69
C ASN A 66 3.86 -9.63 1.34
N GLY A 67 4.08 -8.96 0.22
CA GLY A 67 4.03 -9.60 -1.10
C GLY A 67 2.63 -9.81 -1.68
N VAL A 68 1.61 -9.11 -1.17
CA VAL A 68 0.26 -9.14 -1.75
C VAL A 68 0.24 -8.39 -3.07
N SER A 69 -0.11 -9.08 -4.15
CA SER A 69 -0.26 -8.50 -5.49
C SER A 69 -1.71 -8.57 -5.97
N ARG A 70 -2.03 -7.84 -7.05
CA ARG A 70 -3.33 -7.95 -7.72
C ARG A 70 -3.35 -9.21 -8.57
N VAL A 71 -4.18 -10.17 -8.20
CA VAL A 71 -4.33 -11.45 -8.90
C VAL A 71 -5.76 -11.61 -9.37
N LYS A 72 -5.92 -11.86 -10.68
CA LYS A 72 -7.24 -12.12 -11.30
C LYS A 72 -7.88 -13.35 -10.66
N GLY A 73 -9.15 -13.23 -10.27
CA GLY A 73 -9.88 -14.31 -9.61
C GLY A 73 -9.57 -14.50 -8.12
N VAL A 74 -8.69 -13.67 -7.54
CA VAL A 74 -8.39 -13.62 -6.10
C VAL A 74 -8.86 -12.31 -5.50
N ASN A 75 -8.33 -11.17 -5.96
CA ASN A 75 -8.64 -9.82 -5.48
C ASN A 75 -8.79 -8.81 -6.64
N HIS A 76 -9.02 -9.29 -7.84
CA HIS A 76 -9.25 -8.49 -9.05
C HIS A 76 -10.19 -9.25 -10.00
N PRO A 77 -11.14 -8.56 -10.68
CA PRO A 77 -11.41 -7.12 -10.67
C PRO A 77 -12.14 -6.65 -9.39
N SER A 78 -11.96 -5.38 -9.02
CA SER A 78 -12.53 -4.80 -7.81
C SER A 78 -14.06 -4.83 -7.75
N SER A 79 -14.73 -4.84 -8.91
CA SER A 79 -16.20 -4.95 -9.02
C SER A 79 -16.75 -6.29 -8.51
N MET A 80 -15.93 -7.34 -8.45
CA MET A 80 -16.28 -8.67 -7.96
C MET A 80 -15.80 -8.90 -6.53
N CYS A 81 -15.10 -7.94 -5.92
CA CYS A 81 -14.59 -8.08 -4.58
C CYS A 81 -15.67 -7.80 -3.52
N MET A 82 -15.47 -8.38 -2.33
CA MET A 82 -16.26 -8.07 -1.14
C MET A 82 -16.14 -6.58 -0.81
N GLU A 83 -17.21 -6.02 -0.28
CA GLU A 83 -17.16 -4.71 0.34
C GLU A 83 -16.23 -4.78 1.56
N HIS A 84 -15.41 -3.77 1.71
CA HIS A 84 -14.50 -3.59 2.81
C HIS A 84 -14.56 -2.12 3.22
N ASN A 85 -13.73 -1.69 4.16
CA ASN A 85 -13.70 -0.31 4.63
C ASN A 85 -13.63 0.69 3.47
N THR A 86 -14.20 1.86 3.64
CA THR A 86 -14.14 2.97 2.69
C THR A 86 -13.04 3.95 3.07
N CYS A 87 -12.41 4.56 2.07
CA CYS A 87 -11.37 5.54 2.29
C CYS A 87 -11.92 6.81 2.96
N SER A 88 -11.41 7.15 4.12
CA SER A 88 -11.79 8.34 4.90
C SER A 88 -11.21 9.67 4.37
N TRP A 89 -10.42 9.61 3.28
CA TRP A 89 -9.80 10.79 2.72
C TRP A 89 -10.81 11.77 2.14
N VAL A 90 -10.69 13.06 2.52
CA VAL A 90 -11.45 14.18 1.94
C VAL A 90 -10.52 15.00 1.05
N PHE A 91 -10.96 15.32 -0.16
CA PHE A 91 -10.17 16.13 -1.09
C PHE A 91 -10.11 17.60 -0.63
N LYS A 92 -8.91 18.15 -0.53
CA LYS A 92 -8.68 19.54 -0.07
C LYS A 92 -8.69 20.57 -1.19
N SER A 93 -8.66 20.14 -2.46
CA SER A 93 -8.59 21.03 -3.62
C SER A 93 -9.12 20.39 -4.89
N GLY A 94 -9.33 21.17 -5.94
CA GLY A 94 -9.80 20.72 -7.24
C GLY A 94 -11.32 20.60 -7.33
N LYS A 95 -11.82 19.97 -8.39
CA LYS A 95 -13.26 19.81 -8.67
C LYS A 95 -14.03 19.04 -7.59
N ASN A 96 -13.33 18.19 -6.85
CA ASN A 96 -13.90 17.35 -5.79
C ASN A 96 -13.57 17.89 -4.39
N LYS A 97 -13.26 19.18 -4.24
CA LYS A 97 -12.99 19.77 -2.93
C LYS A 97 -14.13 19.44 -1.96
N ASP A 98 -13.74 19.11 -0.72
CA ASP A 98 -14.64 18.74 0.39
C ASP A 98 -15.48 17.48 0.17
N CYS A 99 -15.24 16.73 -0.92
CA CYS A 99 -15.88 15.45 -1.15
C CYS A 99 -15.04 14.30 -0.57
N PRO A 100 -15.68 13.25 0.02
CA PRO A 100 -14.98 12.06 0.48
C PRO A 100 -14.53 11.17 -0.69
N CYS A 101 -13.42 10.47 -0.50
CA CYS A 101 -12.98 9.44 -1.43
C CYS A 101 -13.84 8.18 -1.25
N LYS A 102 -14.62 7.81 -2.28
CA LYS A 102 -15.53 6.65 -2.25
C LYS A 102 -14.84 5.31 -2.61
N LYS A 103 -13.51 5.27 -2.70
CA LYS A 103 -12.77 4.04 -3.03
C LYS A 103 -12.70 3.11 -1.82
N ALA A 104 -12.63 1.81 -2.08
CA ALA A 104 -12.34 0.82 -1.05
C ALA A 104 -11.02 1.18 -0.34
N GLY A 105 -11.05 1.18 0.99
CA GLY A 105 -9.95 1.49 1.88
C GLY A 105 -9.53 0.28 2.68
N PHE A 106 -8.44 0.40 3.40
CA PHE A 106 -7.93 -0.57 4.37
C PHE A 106 -7.33 0.18 5.56
N GLU A 107 -7.26 -0.47 6.70
CA GLU A 107 -6.76 0.16 7.92
C GLU A 107 -5.23 0.34 7.83
N THR A 108 -4.79 1.58 8.04
CA THR A 108 -3.38 1.99 8.02
C THR A 108 -3.03 2.78 9.28
N ASP A 109 -1.76 3.07 9.49
CA ASP A 109 -1.32 3.97 10.58
C ASP A 109 -1.85 5.41 10.43
N PHE A 110 -2.45 5.75 9.29
CA PHE A 110 -3.05 7.05 9.00
C PHE A 110 -4.58 7.01 8.96
N GLY A 111 -5.18 5.94 9.46
CA GLY A 111 -6.62 5.66 9.36
C GLY A 111 -6.97 4.81 8.13
N GLU A 112 -8.26 4.75 7.81
CA GLU A 112 -8.75 3.99 6.68
C GLU A 112 -8.50 4.73 5.37
N LEU A 113 -7.58 4.23 4.55
CA LEU A 113 -7.18 4.86 3.31
C LEU A 113 -7.20 3.87 2.14
N CYS A 114 -7.49 4.36 0.94
CA CYS A 114 -7.23 3.60 -0.28
C CYS A 114 -5.73 3.65 -0.62
N GLU A 115 -5.26 2.73 -1.45
CA GLU A 115 -3.85 2.61 -1.85
C GLU A 115 -3.22 3.95 -2.28
N SER A 116 -3.93 4.74 -3.09
CA SER A 116 -3.42 6.02 -3.58
C SER A 116 -3.21 7.04 -2.47
N HIS A 117 -4.17 7.14 -1.53
CA HIS A 117 -4.08 8.09 -0.42
C HIS A 117 -3.12 7.62 0.65
N TRP A 118 -3.02 6.32 0.91
CA TRP A 118 -1.98 5.74 1.77
C TRP A 118 -0.57 6.05 1.25
N LYS A 119 -0.28 5.80 -0.04
CA LYS A 119 0.99 6.17 -0.66
C LYS A 119 1.28 7.68 -0.56
N SER A 120 0.24 8.52 -0.67
CA SER A 120 0.38 9.97 -0.49
C SER A 120 0.67 10.35 0.95
N ALA A 121 0.06 9.69 1.93
CA ALA A 121 0.32 9.88 3.34
C ALA A 121 1.75 9.46 3.72
N LEU A 122 2.21 8.30 3.22
CA LEU A 122 3.59 7.84 3.41
C LEU A 122 4.63 8.82 2.86
N ARG A 123 4.37 9.42 1.67
CA ARG A 123 5.27 10.44 1.12
C ARG A 123 5.36 11.70 1.98
N LYS A 124 4.27 12.06 2.66
CA LYS A 124 4.23 13.22 3.58
C LYS A 124 4.93 12.91 4.91
N LYS A 125 4.95 11.65 5.35
CA LYS A 125 5.63 11.19 6.57
C LYS A 125 7.12 10.87 6.32
N LYS A 126 7.74 11.36 5.23
CA LYS A 126 9.21 11.33 5.16
C LYS A 126 9.74 11.88 6.49
N PRO A 127 10.68 11.18 7.16
CA PRO A 127 11.27 11.68 8.37
C PRO A 127 11.76 13.10 8.08
N GLU A 128 11.40 14.06 8.92
CA GLU A 128 12.11 15.34 8.99
C GLU A 128 13.54 14.93 9.30
N GLN A 129 14.39 14.90 8.29
CA GLN A 129 15.81 14.74 8.50
C GLN A 129 16.24 15.92 9.36
N GLU A 130 16.74 15.60 10.55
CA GLU A 130 17.18 16.63 11.48
C GLU A 130 18.22 17.51 10.78
N TRP A 131 17.93 18.82 10.75
CA TRP A 131 18.81 19.81 10.17
C TRP A 131 19.94 20.07 11.15
N THR A 132 21.13 19.57 10.84
CA THR A 132 22.33 19.71 11.71
C THR A 132 22.99 21.08 11.49
N GLY A 133 23.81 21.51 12.48
CA GLY A 133 24.59 22.74 12.34
C GLY A 133 25.52 22.75 11.13
N GLU A 134 26.12 21.62 10.80
CA GLU A 134 26.97 21.46 9.62
C GLU A 134 26.19 21.65 8.31
N MET A 135 24.95 21.20 8.26
CA MET A 135 24.05 21.45 7.12
C MET A 135 23.71 22.92 6.98
N GLU A 136 23.49 23.62 8.10
CA GLU A 136 23.21 25.04 8.13
C GLU A 136 24.43 25.85 7.60
N ASP A 137 25.64 25.51 8.03
CA ASP A 137 26.88 26.13 7.57
C ASP A 137 27.11 25.92 6.07
N MET A 138 26.87 24.69 5.58
CA MET A 138 26.95 24.39 4.16
C MET A 138 25.89 25.13 3.35
N PHE A 139 24.67 25.21 3.89
CA PHE A 139 23.57 25.96 3.26
C PHE A 139 23.91 27.48 3.14
N LYS A 140 24.55 28.07 4.15
CA LYS A 140 24.96 29.49 4.09
C LYS A 140 26.16 29.71 3.16
N LYS A 141 27.14 28.84 3.21
CA LYS A 141 28.44 28.99 2.55
C LYS A 141 28.36 28.81 1.02
N TYR A 142 27.61 27.83 0.52
CA TYR A 142 27.63 27.46 -0.89
C TYR A 142 26.38 27.92 -1.64
N LYS A 143 26.55 28.30 -2.93
CA LYS A 143 25.42 28.57 -3.85
C LYS A 143 24.86 27.27 -4.40
N VAL A 144 23.64 27.33 -4.97
CA VAL A 144 22.98 26.15 -5.58
C VAL A 144 23.80 25.54 -6.69
N THR A 145 24.47 26.34 -7.49
CA THR A 145 25.36 25.91 -8.58
C THR A 145 26.51 25.07 -8.06
N GLU A 146 27.19 25.56 -7.03
CA GLU A 146 28.35 24.88 -6.42
C GLU A 146 27.92 23.53 -5.77
N LEU A 147 26.79 23.53 -5.06
CA LEU A 147 26.22 22.30 -4.48
C LEU A 147 25.89 21.26 -5.56
N LYS A 148 25.37 21.70 -6.71
CA LYS A 148 25.10 20.82 -7.85
C LYS A 148 26.37 20.23 -8.44
N ASP A 149 27.41 21.04 -8.57
CA ASP A 149 28.69 20.58 -9.12
C ASP A 149 29.39 19.59 -8.19
N MET A 150 29.35 19.85 -6.88
CA MET A 150 29.84 18.92 -5.86
C MET A 150 29.05 17.58 -5.88
N LEU A 151 27.73 17.62 -6.06
CA LEU A 151 26.90 16.42 -6.18
C LEU A 151 27.18 15.66 -7.48
N ARG A 152 27.41 16.36 -8.60
CA ARG A 152 27.83 15.73 -9.87
C ARG A 152 29.16 15.00 -9.71
N ALA A 153 30.13 15.61 -9.04
CA ALA A 153 31.43 14.98 -8.76
C ALA A 153 31.30 13.71 -7.91
N LYS A 154 30.29 13.65 -7.03
CA LYS A 154 29.94 12.46 -6.23
C LYS A 154 29.03 11.45 -6.97
N GLY A 155 28.63 11.72 -8.22
CA GLY A 155 27.71 10.86 -8.97
C GLY A 155 26.26 10.91 -8.49
N CYS A 156 25.87 11.93 -7.72
CA CYS A 156 24.57 12.05 -7.10
C CYS A 156 23.57 12.87 -7.93
N LYS A 157 22.27 12.65 -7.71
CA LYS A 157 21.21 13.42 -8.38
C LYS A 157 21.27 14.89 -7.97
N VAL A 158 21.15 15.81 -8.96
CA VAL A 158 21.27 17.27 -8.77
C VAL A 158 19.92 18.02 -8.79
N GLY A 159 18.79 17.31 -8.82
CA GLY A 159 17.45 17.90 -8.78
C GLY A 159 17.01 18.27 -7.36
N GLY A 160 16.11 19.24 -7.22
CA GLY A 160 15.56 19.70 -5.95
C GLY A 160 15.98 21.09 -5.54
N GLY A 161 15.45 21.60 -4.42
CA GLY A 161 15.80 22.89 -3.83
C GLY A 161 17.16 22.86 -3.12
N LYS A 162 17.65 24.04 -2.69
CA LYS A 162 18.95 24.16 -2.00
C LYS A 162 19.02 23.27 -0.75
N LYS A 163 17.94 23.17 0.03
CA LYS A 163 17.85 22.29 1.19
C LYS A 163 18.01 20.82 0.80
N ASP A 164 17.34 20.36 -0.26
CA ASP A 164 17.43 18.96 -0.73
C ASP A 164 18.85 18.61 -1.19
N LEU A 165 19.55 19.56 -1.80
CA LEU A 165 20.93 19.37 -2.25
C LEU A 165 21.88 19.22 -1.04
N VAL A 166 21.72 20.08 -0.01
CA VAL A 166 22.50 19.98 1.23
C VAL A 166 22.23 18.63 1.91
N PHE A 167 20.98 18.24 2.10
CA PHE A 167 20.66 16.93 2.68
C PHE A 167 21.32 15.77 1.94
N ARG A 168 21.34 15.83 0.61
CA ARG A 168 21.95 14.79 -0.22
C ARG A 168 23.47 14.72 -0.07
N MET A 169 24.12 15.85 0.22
CA MET A 169 25.58 15.88 0.49
C MET A 169 25.96 15.09 1.75
N PHE A 170 25.07 15.02 2.73
CA PHE A 170 25.26 14.29 4.01
C PHE A 170 24.60 12.91 4.02
N SER A 171 23.89 12.52 2.97
CA SER A 171 23.29 11.20 2.85
C SER A 171 24.27 10.23 2.21
N ASP A 172 24.51 9.08 2.85
CA ASP A 172 25.35 8.00 2.30
C ASP A 172 24.71 7.27 1.09
N LYS A 173 23.47 7.64 0.76
CA LYS A 173 22.74 7.09 -0.39
C LYS A 173 22.60 8.14 -1.48
N CYS A 174 23.47 8.07 -2.43
CA CYS A 174 23.34 8.78 -3.71
C CYS A 174 22.55 7.97 -4.74
#